data_26ac99df280a34ee09761bf7e2044646
#
_entry.id   26ac99df280a34ee09761bf7e2044646
#
_cell.length_a   1.000
_cell.length_b   1.000
_cell.length_c   1.000
_cell.angle_alpha   90.00
_cell.angle_beta   90.00
_cell.angle_gamma   90.00
#
_symmetry.space_group_name_H-M   'P 1'
#
loop_
_entity.id
_entity.type
_entity.pdbx_description
1 polymer ?
#
loop_
_entity_poly.entity_id
_entity_poly.type
_entity_poly.pdbx_seq_one_letter_code
_entity_poly.pdbx_strand_id
1 'polypeptide(L)'
;RVNINAGWEHKTMLMESERDLPVAGRSLLSASDAYVIDGTIVQNIDKVTEASLSLRFDQTDSLSLLGLDTLGSGQPLRRDSRSQNLTGSASVNGMLGDWRWAVTGNYSDADSLIFTERLGGTRERFDSTQQSFGGNANISGSVMDGWAGPIRASITGGYSGLRFDSRSERGIAVTTTDLARDTPSVFGSLTIPLLDPDYNVGNVGRLSVTLNGQAERPSDFSALTSWGATFNWGITGNLSLLASYKNDEAAPSVSQLGAAPMETQNVSYYDFATGQTVEITTLTGGNPFLRAEQRRDLKLGLNWSPPMVEGLRLSIDYNRNKSYDTANGFPLLTPEIEAAFPGRVTRVGGVLVAIDQRPVNFDRSTNSQIRWGFNFGKSFGQQQQPQAQGRSGERRPQGEGAGRPPRAEGGESGAPPQGGEGRRAGGDGARPVGDAAPSAGAGARGPGGPGGGLGGRGPGGFGRMMGGQQQQGGRWQMSLYHTVKLTDKVLIGPGVPELDLLNGSATGSGGSNRHLVELDGGLFYRGLGTRFSAKYDSGSRVTGGSAGDLKFGDLATFNIRFFADFNQMPKVTENMPFLKGSRLRLSIDNLFDAQRKVTDANGIVPLNYYPGYIDPLGRYVELEWRKSF
;
A
#
# COMPACT_ATOMS: atom_id res chain seq x y z
N ARG A 1 11.98 -10.67 -25.48
CA ARG A 1 10.57 -10.25 -25.41
C ARG A 1 10.54 -8.78 -25.10
N VAL A 2 9.73 -8.01 -25.84
CA VAL A 2 9.53 -6.57 -25.61
C VAL A 2 8.07 -6.32 -25.34
N ASN A 3 7.77 -5.48 -24.35
CA ASN A 3 6.44 -4.99 -24.04
C ASN A 3 6.49 -3.47 -23.88
N ILE A 4 5.57 -2.75 -24.51
CA ILE A 4 5.45 -1.28 -24.41
C ILE A 4 3.98 -0.97 -24.15
N ASN A 5 3.73 -0.11 -23.17
CA ASN A 5 2.41 0.39 -22.84
C ASN A 5 2.43 1.91 -22.82
N ALA A 6 1.33 2.51 -23.23
CA ALA A 6 1.07 3.94 -23.08
C ALA A 6 -0.36 4.15 -22.60
N GLY A 7 -0.56 5.15 -21.75
CA GLY A 7 -1.86 5.48 -21.21
C GLY A 7 -2.01 6.98 -21.01
N TRP A 8 -3.26 7.43 -21.08
CA TRP A 8 -3.67 8.77 -20.74
C TRP A 8 -4.96 8.70 -19.94
N GLU A 9 -5.05 9.51 -18.91
CA GLU A 9 -6.24 9.64 -18.05
C GLU A 9 -6.56 11.12 -17.90
N HIS A 10 -7.82 11.48 -18.08
CA HIS A 10 -8.34 12.82 -17.85
C HIS A 10 -9.38 12.78 -16.74
N LYS A 11 -9.30 13.71 -15.79
CA LYS A 11 -10.29 13.93 -14.72
C LYS A 11 -10.78 15.35 -14.77
N THR A 12 -12.09 15.52 -14.75
CA THR A 12 -12.71 16.83 -14.61
C THR A 12 -12.70 17.27 -13.14
N MET A 13 -12.68 18.58 -12.93
CA MET A 13 -12.81 19.17 -11.60
C MET A 13 -14.22 18.90 -11.04
N LEU A 14 -14.30 18.63 -9.74
CA LEU A 14 -15.55 18.60 -9.00
C LEU A 14 -15.56 19.79 -8.03
N MET A 15 -16.58 20.64 -8.14
CA MET A 15 -16.72 21.85 -7.32
C MET A 15 -17.62 21.59 -6.12
N GLU A 16 -17.44 22.36 -5.06
CA GLU A 16 -18.30 22.35 -3.86
C GLU A 16 -19.76 22.65 -4.20
N SER A 17 -19.99 23.57 -5.15
CA SER A 17 -21.34 23.92 -5.62
C SER A 17 -22.10 22.76 -6.24
N GLU A 18 -21.39 21.73 -6.73
CA GLU A 18 -22.00 20.51 -7.29
C GLU A 18 -22.39 19.49 -6.21
N ARG A 19 -22.10 19.79 -4.95
CA ARG A 19 -22.43 18.98 -3.76
C ARG A 19 -23.24 19.75 -2.71
N ASP A 20 -23.86 20.87 -3.09
CA ASP A 20 -24.67 21.73 -2.23
C ASP A 20 -23.95 22.18 -0.94
N LEU A 21 -22.63 22.38 -1.01
CA LEU A 21 -21.83 22.83 0.13
C LEU A 21 -21.84 24.36 0.22
N PRO A 22 -21.92 24.93 1.44
CA PRO A 22 -22.12 26.37 1.65
C PRO A 22 -20.82 27.19 1.53
N VAL A 23 -19.84 26.73 0.78
CA VAL A 23 -18.56 27.42 0.54
C VAL A 23 -18.41 27.66 -0.95
N ALA A 24 -17.87 28.83 -1.32
CA ALA A 24 -17.74 29.21 -2.73
C ALA A 24 -16.27 29.18 -3.20
N GLY A 25 -16.07 28.72 -4.43
CA GLY A 25 -14.81 28.86 -5.13
C GLY A 25 -13.74 27.83 -4.77
N ARG A 26 -14.12 26.67 -4.19
CA ARG A 26 -13.18 25.58 -3.89
C ARG A 26 -13.50 24.34 -4.72
N SER A 27 -12.47 23.64 -5.16
CA SER A 27 -12.62 22.32 -5.75
C SER A 27 -12.57 21.24 -4.67
N LEU A 28 -13.48 20.25 -4.76
CA LEU A 28 -13.46 19.02 -3.96
C LEU A 28 -12.50 17.99 -4.56
N LEU A 29 -12.43 17.96 -5.90
CA LEU A 29 -11.47 17.18 -6.67
C LEU A 29 -10.82 18.06 -7.72
N SER A 30 -9.53 17.97 -7.85
CA SER A 30 -8.75 18.68 -8.86
C SER A 30 -9.04 18.13 -10.26
N ALA A 31 -9.07 18.99 -11.27
CA ALA A 31 -8.91 18.53 -12.64
C ALA A 31 -7.50 17.98 -12.81
N SER A 32 -7.33 16.91 -13.60
CA SER A 32 -6.01 16.39 -13.90
C SER A 32 -5.92 15.69 -15.23
N ASP A 33 -4.75 15.80 -15.85
CA ASP A 33 -4.31 15.01 -17.00
C ASP A 33 -3.09 14.20 -16.60
N ALA A 34 -3.19 12.89 -16.71
CA ALA A 34 -2.10 11.98 -16.40
C ALA A 34 -1.67 11.19 -17.64
N TYR A 35 -0.38 11.12 -17.87
CA TYR A 35 0.26 10.41 -18.96
C TYR A 35 1.21 9.36 -18.41
N VAL A 36 1.19 8.18 -18.99
CA VAL A 36 2.12 7.10 -18.62
C VAL A 36 2.63 6.42 -19.88
N ILE A 37 3.93 6.17 -19.90
CA ILE A 37 4.60 5.33 -20.91
C ILE A 37 5.51 4.40 -20.15
N ASP A 38 5.38 3.09 -20.39
CA ASP A 38 6.28 2.10 -19.84
C ASP A 38 6.69 1.07 -20.86
N GLY A 39 7.93 0.59 -20.72
CA GLY A 39 8.51 -0.43 -21.57
C GLY A 39 9.32 -1.43 -20.78
N THR A 40 9.25 -2.69 -21.18
CA THR A 40 10.05 -3.77 -20.58
C THR A 40 10.63 -4.64 -21.68
N ILE A 41 11.94 -4.91 -21.56
CA ILE A 41 12.69 -5.83 -22.43
C ILE A 41 13.18 -6.97 -21.55
N VAL A 42 12.91 -8.21 -21.95
CA VAL A 42 13.42 -9.41 -21.28
C VAL A 42 14.17 -10.24 -22.33
N GLN A 43 15.42 -10.56 -22.04
CA GLN A 43 16.31 -11.30 -22.91
C GLN A 43 16.98 -12.44 -22.15
N ASN A 44 16.80 -13.67 -22.62
CA ASN A 44 17.62 -14.78 -22.17
C ASN A 44 19.00 -14.64 -22.80
N ILE A 45 20.05 -14.56 -22.00
CA ILE A 45 21.45 -14.49 -22.44
C ILE A 45 21.92 -15.92 -22.79
N ASP A 46 21.57 -16.87 -21.92
CA ASP A 46 21.81 -18.29 -22.11
C ASP A 46 20.67 -19.12 -21.50
N LYS A 47 20.87 -20.43 -21.25
CA LYS A 47 19.86 -21.34 -20.71
C LYS A 47 19.49 -21.09 -19.24
N VAL A 48 20.35 -20.41 -18.50
CA VAL A 48 20.26 -20.22 -17.06
C VAL A 48 20.34 -18.75 -16.64
N THR A 49 20.64 -17.84 -17.58
CA THR A 49 20.81 -16.42 -17.32
C THR A 49 19.80 -15.59 -18.10
N GLU A 50 19.08 -14.75 -17.40
CA GLU A 50 18.10 -13.83 -17.95
C GLU A 50 18.47 -12.39 -17.57
N ALA A 51 18.33 -11.48 -18.51
CA ALA A 51 18.42 -10.04 -18.29
C ALA A 51 17.08 -9.36 -18.54
N SER A 52 16.75 -8.38 -17.75
CA SER A 52 15.59 -7.53 -17.96
C SER A 52 15.94 -6.05 -17.81
N LEU A 53 15.26 -5.22 -18.59
CA LEU A 53 15.31 -3.75 -18.50
C LEU A 53 13.88 -3.26 -18.52
N SER A 54 13.54 -2.39 -17.58
CA SER A 54 12.25 -1.67 -17.58
C SER A 54 12.49 -0.19 -17.43
N LEU A 55 11.71 0.60 -18.19
CA LEU A 55 11.65 2.05 -18.11
C LEU A 55 10.21 2.47 -18.01
N ARG A 56 9.93 3.48 -17.19
CA ARG A 56 8.61 4.07 -17.04
C ARG A 56 8.74 5.57 -16.83
N PHE A 57 7.89 6.30 -17.54
CA PHE A 57 7.70 7.73 -17.37
C PHE A 57 6.23 7.99 -17.03
N ASP A 58 6.00 8.78 -15.99
CA ASP A 58 4.70 9.26 -15.57
C ASP A 58 4.72 10.79 -15.52
N GLN A 59 3.68 11.45 -16.00
CA GLN A 59 3.45 12.87 -15.78
C GLN A 59 1.98 13.08 -15.37
N THR A 60 1.77 13.96 -14.40
CA THR A 60 0.45 14.42 -14.00
C THR A 60 0.46 15.93 -13.90
N ASP A 61 -0.42 16.58 -14.65
CA ASP A 61 -0.75 17.99 -14.51
C ASP A 61 -2.09 18.11 -13.79
N SER A 62 -2.20 18.96 -12.76
CA SER A 62 -3.45 19.14 -12.02
C SER A 62 -3.72 20.60 -11.71
N LEU A 63 -5.02 20.92 -11.61
CA LEU A 63 -5.54 22.23 -11.26
C LEU A 63 -6.57 22.09 -10.13
N SER A 64 -6.40 22.87 -9.07
CA SER A 64 -7.35 22.98 -7.97
C SER A 64 -7.64 24.43 -7.61
N LEU A 65 -8.78 24.64 -6.95
CA LEU A 65 -9.24 25.93 -6.45
C LEU A 65 -9.34 25.89 -4.92
N LEU A 66 -8.78 26.88 -4.24
CA LEU A 66 -8.57 26.92 -2.80
C LEU A 66 -9.54 27.85 -2.03
N GLY A 67 -10.66 28.23 -2.65
CA GLY A 67 -11.58 29.22 -2.11
C GLY A 67 -11.31 30.64 -2.64
N LEU A 68 -12.13 31.60 -2.25
CA LEU A 68 -12.09 32.96 -2.79
C LEU A 68 -10.93 33.80 -2.22
N ASP A 69 -10.35 34.65 -3.05
CA ASP A 69 -9.44 35.71 -2.63
C ASP A 69 -10.24 36.85 -1.96
N THR A 70 -10.43 36.77 -0.67
CA THR A 70 -11.21 37.74 0.12
C THR A 70 -10.47 39.08 0.36
N LEU A 71 -9.16 39.12 0.08
CA LEU A 71 -8.34 40.34 0.28
C LEU A 71 -8.00 41.05 -1.04
N GLY A 72 -8.37 40.48 -2.19
CA GLY A 72 -8.01 40.99 -3.50
C GLY A 72 -9.11 40.88 -4.53
N SER A 73 -8.97 39.98 -5.46
CA SER A 73 -9.81 39.89 -6.67
C SER A 73 -11.23 39.40 -6.44
N GLY A 74 -11.51 38.71 -5.33
CA GLY A 74 -12.76 38.00 -5.09
C GLY A 74 -12.92 36.74 -5.96
N GLN A 75 -11.91 36.38 -6.78
CA GLN A 75 -11.91 35.17 -7.60
C GLN A 75 -11.34 33.97 -6.81
N PRO A 76 -11.63 32.73 -7.20
CA PRO A 76 -11.02 31.57 -6.58
C PRO A 76 -9.50 31.57 -6.73
N LEU A 77 -8.79 31.32 -5.63
CA LEU A 77 -7.34 31.13 -5.63
C LEU A 77 -7.00 29.82 -6.34
N ARG A 78 -6.09 29.90 -7.28
CA ARG A 78 -5.71 28.79 -8.15
C ARG A 78 -4.42 28.14 -7.66
N ARG A 79 -4.36 26.81 -7.73
CA ARG A 79 -3.14 26.02 -7.60
C ARG A 79 -2.97 25.14 -8.82
N ASP A 80 -1.85 25.35 -9.51
CA ASP A 80 -1.38 24.50 -10.61
C ASP A 80 -0.27 23.59 -10.07
N SER A 81 -0.34 22.31 -10.36
CA SER A 81 0.68 21.34 -9.94
C SER A 81 1.06 20.45 -11.11
N ARG A 82 2.36 20.25 -11.31
CA ARG A 82 2.92 19.28 -12.24
C ARG A 82 3.82 18.32 -11.49
N SER A 83 3.65 17.04 -11.72
CA SER A 83 4.53 16.00 -11.23
C SER A 83 5.02 15.16 -12.40
N GLN A 84 6.32 14.91 -12.45
CA GLN A 84 6.96 14.04 -13.42
C GLN A 84 7.78 13.00 -12.69
N ASN A 85 7.78 11.76 -13.17
CA ASN A 85 8.57 10.70 -12.58
C ASN A 85 9.11 9.78 -13.67
N LEU A 86 10.42 9.64 -13.72
CA LEU A 86 11.13 8.69 -14.58
C LEU A 86 11.70 7.59 -13.70
N THR A 87 11.34 6.35 -13.97
CA THR A 87 11.93 5.19 -13.29
C THR A 87 12.54 4.23 -14.26
N GLY A 88 13.70 3.69 -13.90
CA GLY A 88 14.41 2.67 -14.66
C GLY A 88 14.87 1.54 -13.74
N SER A 89 14.78 0.30 -14.19
CA SER A 89 15.42 -0.82 -13.51
C SER A 89 16.01 -1.80 -14.51
N ALA A 90 17.19 -2.31 -14.17
CA ALA A 90 17.87 -3.36 -14.92
C ALA A 90 18.18 -4.51 -13.97
N SER A 91 17.97 -5.74 -14.39
CA SER A 91 18.36 -6.91 -13.61
C SER A 91 18.97 -7.98 -14.49
N VAL A 92 19.94 -8.69 -13.92
CA VAL A 92 20.51 -9.92 -14.48
C VAL A 92 20.45 -10.97 -13.38
N ASN A 93 19.88 -12.11 -13.69
CA ASN A 93 19.76 -13.22 -12.74
C ASN A 93 20.14 -14.55 -13.41
N GLY A 94 20.69 -15.45 -12.62
CA GLY A 94 21.17 -16.72 -13.14
C GLY A 94 21.41 -17.77 -12.05
N MET A 95 22.00 -18.89 -12.49
CA MET A 95 22.38 -20.00 -11.64
C MET A 95 23.90 -20.22 -11.72
N LEU A 96 24.53 -20.51 -10.59
CA LEU A 96 25.91 -20.94 -10.47
C LEU A 96 25.93 -22.26 -9.68
N GLY A 97 25.90 -23.39 -10.37
CA GLY A 97 25.58 -24.67 -9.76
C GLY A 97 24.18 -24.64 -9.14
N ASP A 98 24.07 -24.94 -7.85
CA ASP A 98 22.82 -24.93 -7.09
C ASP A 98 22.50 -23.54 -6.47
N TRP A 99 23.37 -22.56 -6.69
CA TRP A 99 23.20 -21.21 -6.19
C TRP A 99 22.52 -20.32 -7.22
N ARG A 100 21.49 -19.57 -6.76
CA ARG A 100 20.87 -18.51 -7.56
C ARG A 100 21.54 -17.19 -7.23
N TRP A 101 21.79 -16.40 -8.24
CA TRP A 101 22.29 -15.05 -8.07
C TRP A 101 21.45 -14.05 -8.87
N ALA A 102 21.41 -12.84 -8.39
CA ALA A 102 20.76 -11.73 -9.09
C ALA A 102 21.52 -10.44 -8.80
N VAL A 103 21.68 -9.63 -9.82
CA VAL A 103 22.18 -8.24 -9.71
C VAL A 103 21.08 -7.34 -10.26
N THR A 104 20.70 -6.32 -9.49
CA THR A 104 19.67 -5.37 -9.89
C THR A 104 20.20 -3.96 -9.70
N GLY A 105 19.99 -3.09 -10.70
CA GLY A 105 20.18 -1.65 -10.61
C GLY A 105 18.85 -0.94 -10.79
N ASN A 106 18.63 0.18 -10.11
CA ASN A 106 17.45 1.03 -10.23
C ASN A 106 17.83 2.51 -10.24
N TYR A 107 17.04 3.28 -10.95
CA TYR A 107 17.11 4.75 -11.00
C TYR A 107 15.68 5.30 -10.92
N SER A 108 15.51 6.40 -10.22
CA SER A 108 14.29 7.18 -10.23
C SER A 108 14.61 8.66 -10.15
N ASP A 109 13.89 9.46 -10.93
CA ASP A 109 13.94 10.91 -10.95
C ASP A 109 12.52 11.43 -10.85
N ALA A 110 12.22 12.14 -9.78
CA ALA A 110 10.87 12.64 -9.47
C ALA A 110 10.92 14.16 -9.28
N ASP A 111 10.23 14.87 -10.19
CA ASP A 111 10.11 16.31 -10.16
C ASP A 111 8.69 16.71 -9.78
N SER A 112 8.57 17.74 -8.94
CA SER A 112 7.30 18.37 -8.58
C SER A 112 7.43 19.88 -8.69
N LEU A 113 6.47 20.52 -9.36
CA LEU A 113 6.37 21.97 -9.52
C LEU A 113 4.94 22.40 -9.16
N ILE A 114 4.83 23.29 -8.18
CA ILE A 114 3.54 23.79 -7.69
C ILE A 114 3.57 25.31 -7.72
N PHE A 115 2.52 25.89 -8.29
CA PHE A 115 2.23 27.30 -8.22
C PHE A 115 0.94 27.54 -7.47
N THR A 116 0.96 28.32 -6.41
CA THR A 116 -0.22 28.62 -5.58
C THR A 116 -0.47 30.13 -5.55
N GLU A 117 -1.66 30.55 -5.93
CA GLU A 117 -2.12 31.92 -5.73
C GLU A 117 -2.47 32.13 -4.25
N ARG A 118 -2.17 33.33 -3.75
CA ARG A 118 -2.33 33.71 -2.36
C ARG A 118 -3.32 34.85 -2.23
N LEU A 119 -3.91 34.98 -1.05
CA LEU A 119 -4.73 36.14 -0.71
C LEU A 119 -3.98 37.47 -1.00
N GLY A 120 -4.66 38.40 -1.68
CA GLY A 120 -4.09 39.68 -2.08
C GLY A 120 -3.25 39.63 -3.37
N GLY A 121 -3.37 38.56 -4.19
CA GLY A 121 -2.89 38.52 -5.58
C GLY A 121 -1.41 38.19 -5.76
N THR A 122 -0.69 37.73 -4.73
CA THR A 122 0.67 37.22 -4.87
C THR A 122 0.65 35.74 -5.26
N ARG A 123 1.78 35.22 -5.78
CA ARG A 123 1.92 33.82 -6.20
C ARG A 123 3.14 33.21 -5.50
N GLU A 124 2.97 32.02 -4.96
CA GLU A 124 4.04 31.19 -4.41
C GLU A 124 4.42 30.11 -5.43
N ARG A 125 5.72 29.86 -5.54
CA ARG A 125 6.26 28.75 -6.31
C ARG A 125 6.95 27.79 -5.36
N PHE A 126 6.65 26.52 -5.51
CA PHE A 126 7.36 25.42 -4.87
C PHE A 126 7.83 24.46 -5.94
N ASP A 127 9.10 24.09 -5.90
CA ASP A 127 9.64 23.04 -6.72
C ASP A 127 10.51 22.07 -5.89
N SER A 128 10.50 20.81 -6.26
CA SER A 128 11.36 19.81 -5.66
C SER A 128 11.74 18.73 -6.67
N THR A 129 13.00 18.31 -6.61
CA THR A 129 13.55 17.20 -7.40
C THR A 129 14.10 16.16 -6.44
N GLN A 130 13.73 14.91 -6.64
CA GLN A 130 14.28 13.78 -5.91
C GLN A 130 14.84 12.76 -6.87
N GLN A 131 16.15 12.58 -6.84
CA GLN A 131 16.86 11.56 -7.59
C GLN A 131 17.29 10.43 -6.69
N SER A 132 16.98 9.21 -7.06
CA SER A 132 17.46 8.03 -6.36
C SER A 132 18.08 7.03 -7.33
N PHE A 133 19.18 6.44 -6.92
CA PHE A 133 19.83 5.37 -7.64
C PHE A 133 20.27 4.29 -6.66
N GLY A 134 20.28 3.05 -7.12
CA GLY A 134 20.69 1.97 -6.25
C GLY A 134 21.05 0.73 -7.04
N GLY A 135 21.78 -0.16 -6.36
CA GLY A 135 22.10 -1.46 -6.86
C GLY A 135 22.20 -2.47 -5.73
N ASN A 136 21.83 -3.70 -6.01
CA ASN A 136 22.02 -4.80 -5.08
C ASN A 136 22.46 -6.06 -5.83
N ALA A 137 23.25 -6.88 -5.13
CA ALA A 137 23.66 -8.20 -5.56
C ALA A 137 23.22 -9.20 -4.50
N ASN A 138 22.45 -10.22 -4.91
CA ASN A 138 21.96 -11.30 -4.07
C ASN A 138 22.54 -12.62 -4.52
N ILE A 139 22.90 -13.46 -3.55
CA ILE A 139 23.19 -14.86 -3.77
C ILE A 139 22.43 -15.70 -2.75
N SER A 140 21.81 -16.80 -3.20
CA SER A 140 21.01 -17.67 -2.35
C SER A 140 21.11 -19.13 -2.79
N GLY A 141 21.19 -20.04 -1.81
CA GLY A 141 21.32 -21.47 -2.10
C GLY A 141 21.34 -22.31 -0.84
N SER A 142 21.60 -23.61 -1.02
CA SER A 142 21.83 -24.54 0.08
C SER A 142 23.30 -24.45 0.51
N VAL A 143 23.53 -24.24 1.81
CA VAL A 143 24.87 -24.13 2.39
C VAL A 143 25.41 -25.51 2.76
N MET A 144 24.54 -26.34 3.35
CA MET A 144 24.88 -27.68 3.83
C MET A 144 23.60 -28.48 4.07
N ASP A 145 23.73 -29.80 4.07
CA ASP A 145 22.67 -30.69 4.50
C ASP A 145 22.61 -30.73 6.02
N GLY A 146 21.46 -30.37 6.58
CA GLY A 146 21.16 -30.49 7.99
C GLY A 146 20.42 -31.79 8.28
N TRP A 147 20.11 -32.04 9.54
CA TRP A 147 19.44 -33.29 9.98
C TRP A 147 17.99 -33.41 9.49
N ALA A 148 17.31 -32.31 9.22
CA ALA A 148 15.92 -32.28 8.75
C ALA A 148 15.79 -31.66 7.34
N GLY A 149 16.86 -31.73 6.53
CA GLY A 149 16.92 -31.20 5.18
C GLY A 149 17.93 -30.08 4.99
N PRO A 150 18.04 -29.52 3.77
CA PRO A 150 19.07 -28.55 3.45
C PRO A 150 18.88 -27.22 4.19
N ILE A 151 19.95 -26.75 4.82
CA ILE A 151 20.04 -25.41 5.40
C ILE A 151 20.30 -24.42 4.26
N ARG A 152 19.41 -23.43 4.12
CA ARG A 152 19.48 -22.43 3.05
C ARG A 152 19.90 -21.07 3.57
N ALA A 153 20.77 -20.41 2.83
CA ALA A 153 21.19 -19.04 3.12
C ALA A 153 20.94 -18.12 1.92
N SER A 154 20.76 -16.85 2.25
CA SER A 154 20.73 -15.77 1.27
C SER A 154 21.52 -14.60 1.83
N ILE A 155 22.37 -14.01 0.99
CA ILE A 155 23.13 -12.79 1.31
C ILE A 155 22.86 -11.77 0.22
N THR A 156 22.57 -10.53 0.62
CA THR A 156 22.40 -9.40 -0.29
C THR A 156 23.29 -8.27 0.16
N GLY A 157 24.16 -7.79 -0.71
CA GLY A 157 24.88 -6.53 -0.56
C GLY A 157 24.21 -5.46 -1.41
N GLY A 158 24.05 -4.25 -0.88
CA GLY A 158 23.38 -3.18 -1.57
C GLY A 158 24.01 -1.81 -1.32
N TYR A 159 23.74 -0.91 -2.24
CA TYR A 159 24.03 0.51 -2.10
C TYR A 159 22.89 1.31 -2.71
N SER A 160 22.47 2.38 -2.02
CA SER A 160 21.52 3.35 -2.55
C SER A 160 22.03 4.77 -2.30
N GLY A 161 21.84 5.63 -3.28
CA GLY A 161 22.07 7.07 -3.17
C GLY A 161 20.78 7.82 -3.43
N LEU A 162 20.56 8.90 -2.69
CA LEU A 162 19.43 9.79 -2.84
C LEU A 162 19.92 11.23 -2.81
N ARG A 163 19.43 12.05 -3.72
CA ARG A 163 19.64 13.50 -3.78
C ARG A 163 18.26 14.15 -3.76
N PHE A 164 18.09 15.15 -2.94
CA PHE A 164 16.83 15.84 -2.77
C PHE A 164 17.07 17.34 -2.72
N ASP A 165 16.55 18.03 -3.72
CA ASP A 165 16.55 19.49 -3.82
C ASP A 165 15.13 20.00 -3.68
N SER A 166 14.91 21.06 -2.91
CA SER A 166 13.63 21.74 -2.88
C SER A 166 13.78 23.24 -2.71
N ARG A 167 12.87 23.97 -3.31
CA ARG A 167 12.85 25.42 -3.32
C ARG A 167 11.43 25.94 -3.15
N SER A 168 11.28 26.92 -2.27
CA SER A 168 10.04 27.69 -2.08
C SER A 168 10.33 29.16 -2.30
N GLU A 169 9.56 29.79 -3.18
CA GLU A 169 9.63 31.23 -3.48
C GLU A 169 8.32 31.89 -3.09
N ARG A 170 8.39 32.85 -2.18
CA ARG A 170 7.25 33.62 -1.70
C ARG A 170 7.58 35.11 -1.71
N GLY A 171 7.11 35.83 -2.72
CA GLY A 171 7.51 37.21 -2.94
C GLY A 171 9.02 37.32 -3.09
N ILE A 172 9.69 38.03 -2.16
CA ILE A 172 11.14 38.16 -2.12
C ILE A 172 11.84 37.07 -1.28
N ALA A 173 11.08 36.30 -0.52
CA ALA A 173 11.63 35.25 0.32
C ALA A 173 11.84 33.97 -0.53
N VAL A 174 13.07 33.48 -0.54
CA VAL A 174 13.46 32.22 -1.19
C VAL A 174 14.08 31.32 -0.14
N THR A 175 13.57 30.11 -0.04
CA THR A 175 14.13 29.05 0.81
C THR A 175 14.53 27.89 -0.06
N THR A 176 15.76 27.43 0.07
CA THR A 176 16.28 26.25 -0.66
C THR A 176 16.80 25.22 0.31
N THR A 177 16.67 23.98 -0.05
CA THR A 177 17.24 22.83 0.67
C THR A 177 17.87 21.90 -0.32
N ASP A 178 19.08 21.43 -0.02
CA ASP A 178 19.83 20.43 -0.77
C ASP A 178 20.28 19.36 0.22
N LEU A 179 19.82 18.13 0.04
CA LEU A 179 20.14 17.01 0.91
C LEU A 179 20.55 15.79 0.11
N ALA A 180 21.55 15.09 0.64
CA ALA A 180 22.06 13.87 0.06
C ALA A 180 22.12 12.76 1.10
N ARG A 181 21.78 11.55 0.70
CA ARG A 181 21.94 10.36 1.53
C ARG A 181 22.50 9.22 0.71
N ASP A 182 23.60 8.67 1.17
CA ASP A 182 24.23 7.47 0.64
C ASP A 182 24.14 6.35 1.68
N THR A 183 23.67 5.18 1.28
CA THR A 183 23.34 4.09 2.21
C THR A 183 23.89 2.76 1.69
N PRO A 184 25.09 2.36 2.08
CA PRO A 184 25.51 0.97 1.94
C PRO A 184 24.71 0.08 2.90
N SER A 185 24.39 -1.15 2.45
CA SER A 185 23.60 -2.10 3.21
C SER A 185 24.05 -3.54 2.99
N VAL A 186 23.87 -4.37 4.00
CA VAL A 186 24.02 -5.82 3.92
C VAL A 186 22.85 -6.49 4.61
N PHE A 187 22.29 -7.50 3.97
CA PHE A 187 21.21 -8.32 4.48
C PHE A 187 21.61 -9.79 4.41
N GLY A 188 21.32 -10.55 5.48
CA GLY A 188 21.51 -11.99 5.55
C GLY A 188 20.24 -12.70 6.01
N SER A 189 19.99 -13.87 5.48
CA SER A 189 18.90 -14.75 5.90
C SER A 189 19.38 -16.19 5.93
N LEU A 190 19.01 -16.93 6.99
CA LEU A 190 19.33 -18.33 7.20
C LEU A 190 18.07 -19.10 7.56
N THR A 191 17.70 -20.09 6.76
CA THR A 191 16.56 -20.98 7.00
C THR A 191 17.04 -22.36 7.38
N ILE A 192 16.66 -22.81 8.58
CA ILE A 192 17.08 -24.08 9.19
C ILE A 192 15.83 -24.94 9.36
N PRO A 193 15.70 -26.07 8.64
CA PRO A 193 14.67 -27.05 8.92
C PRO A 193 15.02 -27.78 10.24
N LEU A 194 14.06 -27.84 11.16
CA LEU A 194 14.24 -28.47 12.48
C LEU A 194 13.55 -29.81 12.59
N LEU A 195 12.37 -29.96 11.97
CA LEU A 195 11.60 -31.20 11.88
C LEU A 195 11.15 -31.37 10.44
N ASP A 196 11.34 -32.57 9.91
CA ASP A 196 10.75 -32.96 8.63
C ASP A 196 10.60 -34.51 8.59
N PRO A 197 9.37 -35.04 8.52
CA PRO A 197 9.11 -36.47 8.44
C PRO A 197 9.75 -37.14 7.22
N ASP A 198 9.95 -36.39 6.12
CA ASP A 198 10.58 -36.93 4.89
C ASP A 198 12.06 -37.27 5.12
N TYR A 199 12.69 -36.69 6.14
CA TYR A 199 14.05 -36.97 6.60
C TYR A 199 14.08 -37.85 7.86
N ASN A 200 12.95 -38.46 8.23
CA ASN A 200 12.79 -39.25 9.48
C ASN A 200 13.10 -38.49 10.75
N VAL A 201 12.91 -37.16 10.75
CA VAL A 201 13.15 -36.28 11.91
C VAL A 201 11.81 -35.76 12.42
N GLY A 202 11.32 -36.35 13.50
CA GLY A 202 10.06 -35.99 14.14
C GLY A 202 8.82 -36.53 13.45
N ASN A 203 7.77 -36.77 14.23
CA ASN A 203 6.49 -37.30 13.77
C ASN A 203 5.38 -36.24 13.70
N VAL A 204 5.68 -34.98 14.03
CA VAL A 204 4.71 -33.90 14.19
C VAL A 204 4.96 -32.78 13.16
N GLY A 205 4.81 -33.16 11.88
CA GLY A 205 4.87 -32.21 10.78
C GLY A 205 6.24 -31.59 10.50
N ARG A 206 6.25 -30.50 9.72
CA ARG A 206 7.46 -29.80 9.29
C ARG A 206 7.64 -28.52 10.08
N LEU A 207 8.79 -28.33 10.73
CA LEU A 207 9.15 -27.13 11.45
C LEU A 207 10.44 -26.55 10.87
N SER A 208 10.40 -25.25 10.55
CA SER A 208 11.58 -24.50 10.14
C SER A 208 11.68 -23.18 10.90
N VAL A 209 12.91 -22.74 11.10
CA VAL A 209 13.26 -21.41 11.66
C VAL A 209 13.99 -20.64 10.59
N THR A 210 13.56 -19.40 10.35
CA THR A 210 14.30 -18.45 9.52
C THR A 210 14.80 -17.31 10.40
N LEU A 211 16.11 -17.09 10.40
CA LEU A 211 16.76 -15.96 11.03
C LEU A 211 17.14 -14.96 9.93
N ASN A 212 16.92 -13.69 10.18
CA ASN A 212 17.32 -12.63 9.26
C ASN A 212 17.96 -11.46 10.02
N GLY A 213 18.93 -10.82 9.39
CA GLY A 213 19.61 -9.65 9.90
C GLY A 213 19.97 -8.70 8.77
N GLN A 214 19.94 -7.42 9.07
CA GLN A 214 20.31 -6.34 8.15
C GLN A 214 21.11 -5.29 8.93
N ALA A 215 22.12 -4.74 8.28
CA ALA A 215 22.80 -3.53 8.72
C ALA A 215 22.86 -2.56 7.55
N GLU A 216 22.54 -1.31 7.81
CA GLU A 216 22.66 -0.21 6.85
C GLU A 216 23.29 1.01 7.53
N ARG A 217 24.01 1.83 6.76
CA ARG A 217 24.66 3.02 7.27
C ARG A 217 24.36 4.23 6.39
N PRO A 218 23.22 4.90 6.62
CA PRO A 218 22.94 6.18 5.97
C PRO A 218 24.04 7.20 6.31
N SER A 219 24.41 8.06 5.32
CA SER A 219 25.48 9.05 5.51
C SER A 219 25.12 10.14 6.53
N ASP A 220 23.82 10.38 6.76
CA ASP A 220 23.25 11.40 7.65
C ASP A 220 22.73 10.85 8.98
N PHE A 221 22.80 9.53 9.18
CA PHE A 221 22.42 8.86 10.44
C PHE A 221 23.51 7.89 10.88
N SER A 222 23.42 7.44 12.14
CA SER A 222 24.23 6.32 12.64
C SER A 222 23.86 5.01 11.93
N ALA A 223 24.67 3.97 12.15
CA ALA A 223 24.32 2.63 11.65
C ALA A 223 22.97 2.17 12.21
N LEU A 224 22.11 1.70 11.34
CA LEU A 224 20.79 1.17 11.62
C LEU A 224 20.82 -0.35 11.45
N THR A 225 20.18 -1.04 12.37
CA THR A 225 20.16 -2.51 12.39
C THR A 225 18.74 -3.04 12.41
N SER A 226 18.56 -4.15 11.76
CA SER A 226 17.28 -4.89 11.78
C SER A 226 17.58 -6.37 11.95
N TRP A 227 16.77 -7.05 12.75
CA TRP A 227 16.88 -8.48 12.92
C TRP A 227 15.51 -9.10 13.17
N GLY A 228 15.39 -10.38 12.86
CA GLY A 228 14.14 -11.08 13.07
C GLY A 228 14.30 -12.59 13.07
N ALA A 229 13.29 -13.26 13.63
CA ALA A 229 13.16 -14.70 13.63
C ALA A 229 11.73 -15.08 13.25
N THR A 230 11.59 -16.08 12.39
CA THR A 230 10.29 -16.62 11.99
C THR A 230 10.29 -18.14 12.15
N PHE A 231 9.31 -18.65 12.89
CA PHE A 231 9.01 -20.06 13.04
C PHE A 231 7.82 -20.40 12.13
N ASN A 232 8.00 -21.37 11.26
CA ASN A 232 6.94 -21.94 10.43
C ASN A 232 6.78 -23.40 10.82
N TRP A 233 5.62 -23.76 11.37
CA TRP A 233 5.30 -25.12 11.76
C TRP A 233 4.06 -25.64 11.04
N GLY A 234 4.26 -26.47 10.03
CA GLY A 234 3.20 -27.26 9.40
C GLY A 234 2.92 -28.50 10.25
N ILE A 235 2.05 -28.39 11.26
CA ILE A 235 1.74 -29.43 12.25
C ILE A 235 1.18 -30.67 11.54
N THR A 236 0.28 -30.43 10.59
CA THR A 236 -0.27 -31.45 9.67
C THR A 236 -0.34 -30.86 8.27
N GLY A 237 -0.71 -31.65 7.26
CA GLY A 237 -0.96 -31.14 5.91
C GLY A 237 -2.04 -30.05 5.85
N ASN A 238 -2.88 -29.94 6.88
CA ASN A 238 -4.02 -29.03 6.92
C ASN A 238 -3.95 -27.95 8.01
N LEU A 239 -2.98 -28.03 8.90
CA LEU A 239 -2.83 -27.11 10.04
C LEU A 239 -1.42 -26.56 10.10
N SER A 240 -1.27 -25.24 10.05
CA SER A 240 0.02 -24.57 10.14
C SER A 240 -0.02 -23.40 11.13
N LEU A 241 1.07 -23.23 11.86
CA LEU A 241 1.36 -22.14 12.78
C LEU A 241 2.53 -21.32 12.25
N LEU A 242 2.41 -19.99 12.34
CA LEU A 242 3.47 -19.03 12.07
C LEU A 242 3.68 -18.17 13.32
N ALA A 243 4.92 -18.02 13.75
CA ALA A 243 5.30 -17.04 14.75
C ALA A 243 6.49 -16.24 14.22
N SER A 244 6.38 -14.92 14.19
CA SER A 244 7.44 -14.04 13.69
C SER A 244 7.64 -12.87 14.63
N TYR A 245 8.91 -12.59 14.92
CA TYR A 245 9.33 -11.38 15.63
C TYR A 245 10.35 -10.63 14.78
N LYS A 246 10.19 -9.32 14.65
CA LYS A 246 11.11 -8.43 13.95
C LYS A 246 11.37 -7.18 14.78
N ASN A 247 12.64 -6.80 14.88
CA ASN A 247 13.09 -5.48 15.33
C ASN A 247 13.71 -4.77 14.14
N ASP A 248 13.31 -3.53 13.88
CA ASP A 248 13.63 -2.78 12.67
C ASP A 248 13.95 -1.34 13.04
N GLU A 249 15.06 -0.80 12.52
CA GLU A 249 15.42 0.62 12.67
C GLU A 249 15.37 1.28 11.29
N ALA A 250 14.88 2.53 11.23
CA ALA A 250 14.78 3.27 9.99
C ALA A 250 15.01 4.77 10.20
N ALA A 251 15.77 5.40 9.31
CA ALA A 251 15.87 6.84 9.26
C ALA A 251 14.58 7.46 8.67
N PRO A 252 14.18 8.69 9.07
CA PRO A 252 13.16 9.47 8.38
C PRO A 252 13.51 9.65 6.91
N SER A 253 12.52 9.85 6.06
CA SER A 253 12.79 10.17 4.65
C SER A 253 13.50 11.51 4.51
N VAL A 254 14.28 11.69 3.44
CA VAL A 254 15.02 12.94 3.21
C VAL A 254 14.05 14.12 3.01
N SER A 255 12.90 13.87 2.38
CA SER A 255 11.85 14.88 2.24
C SER A 255 11.21 15.28 3.59
N GLN A 256 11.02 14.32 4.52
CA GLN A 256 10.57 14.66 5.88
C GLN A 256 11.59 15.52 6.65
N LEU A 257 12.88 15.37 6.36
CA LEU A 257 13.93 16.17 6.98
C LEU A 257 14.04 17.56 6.38
N GLY A 258 13.92 17.69 5.05
CA GLY A 258 14.36 18.90 4.36
C GLY A 258 13.43 19.46 3.30
N ALA A 259 12.18 19.05 3.15
CA ALA A 259 11.29 19.73 2.21
C ALA A 259 11.17 21.22 2.56
N ALA A 260 11.32 22.09 1.56
CA ALA A 260 11.18 23.53 1.74
C ALA A 260 9.78 23.88 2.27
N PRO A 261 9.63 24.90 3.12
CA PRO A 261 8.34 25.26 3.71
C PRO A 261 7.36 25.75 2.65
N MET A 262 6.13 25.23 2.68
CA MET A 262 5.03 25.63 1.83
C MET A 262 3.82 26.03 2.69
N GLU A 263 3.26 27.20 2.45
CA GLU A 263 2.04 27.65 3.11
C GLU A 263 0.82 27.44 2.22
N THR A 264 -0.26 26.96 2.81
CA THR A 264 -1.57 26.89 2.17
C THR A 264 -2.55 27.74 2.97
N GLN A 265 -3.12 28.74 2.34
CA GLN A 265 -4.15 29.62 2.91
C GLN A 265 -5.55 29.06 2.64
N ASN A 266 -6.56 29.60 3.33
CA ASN A 266 -7.96 29.19 3.20
C ASN A 266 -8.19 27.70 3.44
N VAL A 267 -7.42 27.08 4.35
CA VAL A 267 -7.66 25.69 4.73
C VAL A 267 -8.79 25.66 5.75
N SER A 268 -9.91 25.04 5.37
CA SER A 268 -11.03 24.85 6.28
C SER A 268 -10.65 23.86 7.37
N TYR A 269 -10.75 24.25 8.63
CA TYR A 269 -10.31 23.46 9.77
C TYR A 269 -11.32 23.49 10.92
N TYR A 270 -11.61 22.33 11.52
CA TYR A 270 -12.45 22.27 12.70
C TYR A 270 -11.62 22.54 13.97
N ASP A 271 -11.90 23.65 14.64
CA ASP A 271 -11.22 24.03 15.88
C ASP A 271 -11.93 23.43 17.10
N PHE A 272 -11.31 22.44 17.72
CA PHE A 272 -11.85 21.76 18.90
C PHE A 272 -11.97 22.65 20.14
N ALA A 273 -11.22 23.74 20.22
CA ALA A 273 -11.32 24.66 21.34
C ALA A 273 -12.61 25.51 21.29
N THR A 274 -13.08 25.84 20.10
CA THR A 274 -14.26 26.69 19.88
C THR A 274 -15.48 25.91 19.36
N GLY A 275 -15.29 24.69 18.84
CA GLY A 275 -16.33 23.89 18.18
C GLY A 275 -16.76 24.43 16.83
N GLN A 276 -15.97 25.30 16.22
CA GLN A 276 -16.29 25.96 14.96
C GLN A 276 -15.35 25.54 13.85
N THR A 277 -15.85 25.57 12.61
CA THR A 277 -15.00 25.49 11.43
C THR A 277 -14.47 26.87 11.08
N VAL A 278 -13.16 27.00 10.97
CA VAL A 278 -12.44 28.25 10.66
C VAL A 278 -11.55 28.06 9.44
N GLU A 279 -11.29 29.14 8.71
CA GLU A 279 -10.32 29.16 7.61
C GLU A 279 -8.95 29.55 8.18
N ILE A 280 -7.95 28.67 8.01
CA ILE A 280 -6.61 28.86 8.56
C ILE A 280 -5.53 28.82 7.48
N THR A 281 -4.33 29.23 7.85
CA THR A 281 -3.12 28.97 7.08
C THR A 281 -2.39 27.77 7.66
N THR A 282 -2.03 26.80 6.83
CA THR A 282 -1.19 25.66 7.21
C THR A 282 0.21 25.83 6.65
N LEU A 283 1.23 25.51 7.47
CA LEU A 283 2.62 25.43 7.05
C LEU A 283 3.02 23.96 7.00
N THR A 284 3.43 23.48 5.82
CA THR A 284 4.02 22.16 5.60
C THR A 284 5.49 22.27 5.23
N GLY A 285 6.23 21.17 5.17
CA GLY A 285 7.65 21.15 4.86
C GLY A 285 8.39 20.09 5.68
N GLY A 286 9.71 20.10 5.66
CA GLY A 286 10.56 19.20 6.43
C GLY A 286 10.81 19.65 7.86
N ASN A 287 11.29 18.69 8.68
CA ASN A 287 11.78 18.96 10.03
C ASN A 287 13.14 18.26 10.20
N PRO A 288 14.26 19.01 10.22
CA PRO A 288 15.61 18.43 10.31
C PRO A 288 15.92 17.79 11.66
N PHE A 289 15.06 17.95 12.67
CA PHE A 289 15.25 17.41 14.02
C PHE A 289 14.59 16.06 14.23
N LEU A 290 14.11 15.41 13.16
CA LEU A 290 13.53 14.07 13.26
C LEU A 290 14.59 13.03 13.60
N ARG A 291 14.22 12.12 14.47
CA ARG A 291 15.04 10.98 14.94
C ARG A 291 14.73 9.72 14.15
N ALA A 292 15.67 8.79 14.14
CA ALA A 292 15.46 7.46 13.56
C ALA A 292 14.41 6.67 14.37
N GLU A 293 13.54 5.97 13.65
CA GLU A 293 12.48 5.11 14.22
C GLU A 293 13.05 3.74 14.61
N GLN A 294 12.58 3.18 15.73
CA GLN A 294 12.72 1.77 16.04
C GLN A 294 11.34 1.11 16.09
N ARG A 295 11.17 0.00 15.39
CA ARG A 295 9.90 -0.74 15.33
C ARG A 295 10.10 -2.21 15.71
N ARG A 296 9.17 -2.72 16.54
CA ARG A 296 9.11 -4.11 16.98
C ARG A 296 7.77 -4.72 16.62
N ASP A 297 7.81 -5.73 15.78
CA ASP A 297 6.63 -6.43 15.27
C ASP A 297 6.60 -7.86 15.79
N LEU A 298 5.48 -8.25 16.38
CA LEU A 298 5.16 -9.63 16.71
C LEU A 298 3.94 -10.07 15.90
N LYS A 299 4.06 -11.17 15.18
CA LYS A 299 2.97 -11.79 14.44
C LYS A 299 2.82 -13.25 14.85
N LEU A 300 1.59 -13.66 15.19
CA LEU A 300 1.22 -15.05 15.40
C LEU A 300 0.07 -15.37 14.45
N GLY A 301 0.20 -16.44 13.67
CA GLY A 301 -0.80 -16.84 12.69
C GLY A 301 -1.09 -18.32 12.76
N LEU A 302 -2.37 -18.68 12.73
CA LEU A 302 -2.85 -20.04 12.63
C LEU A 302 -3.69 -20.18 11.36
N ASN A 303 -3.35 -21.16 10.52
CA ASN A 303 -4.13 -21.50 9.33
C ASN A 303 -4.59 -22.94 9.43
N TRP A 304 -5.88 -23.16 9.17
CA TRP A 304 -6.48 -24.49 9.16
C TRP A 304 -7.35 -24.68 7.93
N SER A 305 -7.08 -25.76 7.19
CA SER A 305 -7.89 -26.20 6.06
C SER A 305 -8.62 -27.48 6.45
N PRO A 306 -9.88 -27.42 6.98
CA PRO A 306 -10.60 -28.59 7.45
C PRO A 306 -10.72 -29.65 6.34
N PRO A 307 -10.30 -30.91 6.57
CA PRO A 307 -10.33 -31.94 5.52
C PRO A 307 -11.76 -32.33 5.11
N MET A 308 -12.75 -32.08 5.99
CA MET A 308 -14.15 -32.37 5.75
C MET A 308 -14.85 -31.38 4.81
N VAL A 309 -14.25 -30.21 4.56
CA VAL A 309 -14.82 -29.17 3.70
C VAL A 309 -13.77 -28.70 2.69
N GLU A 310 -13.81 -29.33 1.52
CA GLU A 310 -12.89 -29.00 0.43
C GLU A 310 -13.01 -27.52 0.03
N GLY A 311 -11.87 -26.85 -0.10
CA GLY A 311 -11.79 -25.43 -0.49
C GLY A 311 -11.97 -24.43 0.63
N LEU A 312 -12.25 -24.86 1.88
CA LEU A 312 -12.32 -23.99 3.05
C LEU A 312 -10.94 -23.82 3.68
N ARG A 313 -10.58 -22.57 3.97
CA ARG A 313 -9.40 -22.24 4.78
C ARG A 313 -9.80 -21.23 5.84
N LEU A 314 -9.53 -21.54 7.08
CA LEU A 314 -9.72 -20.66 8.24
C LEU A 314 -8.36 -20.06 8.63
N SER A 315 -8.36 -18.81 9.05
CA SER A 315 -7.15 -18.16 9.57
C SER A 315 -7.47 -17.29 10.79
N ILE A 316 -6.51 -17.24 11.71
CA ILE A 316 -6.49 -16.32 12.85
C ILE A 316 -5.09 -15.76 12.92
N ASP A 317 -4.98 -14.43 12.87
CA ASP A 317 -3.73 -13.69 12.98
C ASP A 317 -3.80 -12.70 14.16
N TYR A 318 -2.84 -12.79 15.06
CA TYR A 318 -2.56 -11.75 16.05
C TYR A 318 -1.34 -10.96 15.61
N ASN A 319 -1.47 -9.64 15.56
CA ASN A 319 -0.38 -8.72 15.23
C ASN A 319 -0.25 -7.71 16.36
N ARG A 320 1.00 -7.47 16.79
CA ARG A 320 1.36 -6.40 17.71
C ARG A 320 2.54 -5.64 17.14
N ASN A 321 2.33 -4.34 16.97
CA ASN A 321 3.38 -3.39 16.58
C ASN A 321 3.66 -2.46 17.75
N LYS A 322 4.93 -2.16 17.99
CA LYS A 322 5.37 -1.16 18.93
C LYS A 322 6.51 -0.37 18.30
N SER A 323 6.30 0.90 18.08
CA SER A 323 7.27 1.80 17.48
C SER A 323 7.71 2.86 18.47
N TYR A 324 8.93 3.30 18.34
CA TYR A 324 9.54 4.39 19.09
C TYR A 324 10.11 5.42 18.12
N ASP A 325 10.07 6.68 18.50
CA ASP A 325 10.56 7.81 17.71
C ASP A 325 10.02 7.86 16.28
N THR A 326 8.77 7.42 16.09
CA THR A 326 8.16 7.35 14.75
C THR A 326 7.96 8.75 14.19
N ALA A 327 8.55 9.04 13.03
CA ALA A 327 8.34 10.27 12.29
C ALA A 327 6.95 10.27 11.63
N ASN A 328 6.07 11.15 12.07
CA ASN A 328 4.70 11.29 11.57
C ASN A 328 4.40 12.73 11.17
N GLY A 329 3.39 12.91 10.30
CA GLY A 329 2.76 14.23 10.11
C GLY A 329 2.23 14.79 11.43
N PHE A 330 2.08 16.11 11.50
CA PHE A 330 1.53 16.76 12.69
C PHE A 330 0.13 16.21 13.00
N PRO A 331 -0.16 15.83 14.27
CA PRO A 331 -1.42 15.21 14.63
C PRO A 331 -2.60 16.17 14.57
N LEU A 332 -3.82 15.63 14.60
CA LEU A 332 -5.05 16.42 14.72
C LEU A 332 -4.98 17.32 15.95
N LEU A 333 -5.27 18.61 15.77
CA LEU A 333 -5.16 19.62 16.83
C LEU A 333 -6.32 19.48 17.82
N THR A 334 -6.19 18.55 18.76
CA THR A 334 -7.02 18.49 19.96
C THR A 334 -6.41 19.37 21.06
N PRO A 335 -7.15 19.70 22.14
CA PRO A 335 -6.59 20.49 23.23
C PRO A 335 -5.30 19.93 23.84
N GLU A 336 -5.18 18.59 23.91
CA GLU A 336 -3.98 17.93 24.42
C GLU A 336 -2.78 18.11 23.45
N ILE A 337 -3.04 18.07 22.15
CA ILE A 337 -2.02 18.30 21.11
C ILE A 337 -1.58 19.75 21.12
N GLU A 338 -2.52 20.70 21.22
CA GLU A 338 -2.19 22.13 21.31
C GLU A 338 -1.32 22.42 22.54
N ALA A 339 -1.67 21.86 23.67
CA ALA A 339 -0.87 21.99 24.90
C ALA A 339 0.52 21.36 24.77
N ALA A 340 0.66 20.26 24.01
CA ALA A 340 1.93 19.59 23.76
C ALA A 340 2.85 20.37 22.80
N PHE A 341 2.29 21.16 21.91
CA PHE A 341 3.02 21.88 20.85
C PHE A 341 2.67 23.38 20.79
N PRO A 342 2.88 24.16 21.87
CA PRO A 342 2.40 25.55 21.93
C PRO A 342 3.02 26.45 20.85
N GLY A 343 4.23 26.12 20.36
CA GLY A 343 4.90 26.89 19.28
C GLY A 343 4.45 26.57 17.86
N ARG A 344 3.53 25.62 17.69
CA ARG A 344 3.02 25.18 16.38
C ARG A 344 1.67 25.78 16.01
N VAL A 345 1.02 26.45 16.95
CA VAL A 345 -0.35 26.96 16.82
C VAL A 345 -0.36 28.46 17.02
N THR A 346 -1.02 29.17 16.11
CA THR A 346 -1.21 30.63 16.23
C THR A 346 -2.70 30.93 16.37
N ARG A 347 -3.03 31.65 17.46
CA ARG A 347 -4.39 32.17 17.70
C ARG A 347 -4.35 33.70 17.81
N VAL A 348 -5.37 34.33 17.26
CA VAL A 348 -5.59 35.78 17.37
C VAL A 348 -6.96 36.02 18.00
N GLY A 349 -6.99 36.66 19.17
CA GLY A 349 -8.24 36.85 19.92
C GLY A 349 -8.96 35.54 20.29
N GLY A 350 -8.20 34.42 20.47
CA GLY A 350 -8.75 33.12 20.75
C GLY A 350 -9.12 32.28 19.50
N VAL A 351 -9.21 32.93 18.33
CA VAL A 351 -9.52 32.27 17.07
C VAL A 351 -8.26 31.64 16.48
N LEU A 352 -8.34 30.37 16.04
CA LEU A 352 -7.26 29.67 15.36
C LEU A 352 -7.03 30.27 13.96
N VAL A 353 -5.80 30.71 13.65
CA VAL A 353 -5.45 31.35 12.37
C VAL A 353 -4.35 30.61 11.60
N ALA A 354 -3.46 29.87 12.29
CA ALA A 354 -2.43 29.11 11.61
C ALA A 354 -1.98 27.88 12.42
N ILE A 355 -1.53 26.84 11.69
CA ILE A 355 -0.94 25.62 12.25
C ILE A 355 0.34 25.27 11.45
N ASP A 356 1.45 25.06 12.17
CA ASP A 356 2.65 24.43 11.62
C ASP A 356 2.50 22.89 11.65
N GLN A 357 2.23 22.31 10.49
CA GLN A 357 1.97 20.88 10.30
C GLN A 357 3.22 20.08 9.89
N ARG A 358 4.42 20.65 9.98
CA ARG A 358 5.65 19.92 9.69
C ARG A 358 5.78 18.67 10.58
N PRO A 359 6.40 17.57 10.08
CA PRO A 359 6.45 16.30 10.78
C PRO A 359 7.08 16.40 12.18
N VAL A 360 6.67 15.49 13.06
CA VAL A 360 7.17 15.34 14.44
C VAL A 360 7.45 13.87 14.75
N ASN A 361 8.34 13.59 15.71
CA ASN A 361 8.44 12.25 16.24
C ASN A 361 7.41 12.02 17.34
N PHE A 362 6.82 10.83 17.34
CA PHE A 362 6.09 10.31 18.49
C PHE A 362 7.00 9.39 19.28
N ASP A 363 7.11 9.60 20.59
CA ASP A 363 7.99 8.83 21.46
C ASP A 363 7.65 7.34 21.44
N ARG A 364 6.35 7.01 21.38
CA ARG A 364 5.91 5.62 21.31
C ARG A 364 4.53 5.49 20.66
N SER A 365 4.40 4.52 19.79
CA SER A 365 3.11 4.05 19.27
C SER A 365 2.98 2.55 19.57
N THR A 366 1.80 2.13 20.01
CA THR A 366 1.49 0.72 20.29
C THR A 366 0.15 0.36 19.68
N ASN A 367 0.19 -0.60 18.77
CA ASN A 367 -1.01 -1.14 18.12
C ASN A 367 -1.04 -2.67 18.28
N SER A 368 -2.20 -3.23 18.61
CA SER A 368 -2.39 -4.68 18.54
C SER A 368 -3.78 -5.02 18.07
N GLN A 369 -3.88 -6.09 17.27
CA GLN A 369 -5.14 -6.52 16.67
C GLN A 369 -5.18 -8.03 16.48
N ILE A 370 -6.38 -8.57 16.45
CA ILE A 370 -6.69 -9.92 16.00
C ILE A 370 -7.50 -9.81 14.73
N ARG A 371 -7.07 -10.54 13.69
CA ARG A 371 -7.84 -10.74 12.46
C ARG A 371 -8.15 -12.21 12.32
N TRP A 372 -9.41 -12.54 12.14
CA TRP A 372 -9.85 -13.90 11.91
C TRP A 372 -10.88 -13.96 10.79
N GLY A 373 -10.95 -15.11 10.13
CA GLY A 373 -11.86 -15.24 9.01
C GLY A 373 -11.66 -16.51 8.23
N PHE A 374 -12.30 -16.55 7.07
CA PHE A 374 -12.20 -17.69 6.18
C PHE A 374 -12.09 -17.28 4.72
N ASN A 375 -11.48 -18.17 3.94
CA ASN A 375 -11.59 -18.21 2.49
C ASN A 375 -12.24 -19.52 2.09
N PHE A 376 -13.22 -19.45 1.21
CA PHE A 376 -13.84 -20.61 0.61
C PHE A 376 -13.84 -20.48 -0.90
N GLY A 377 -13.46 -21.52 -1.61
CA GLY A 377 -13.47 -21.50 -3.07
C GLY A 377 -13.68 -22.90 -3.63
N LYS A 378 -14.59 -23.02 -4.60
CA LYS A 378 -14.89 -24.27 -5.25
C LYS A 378 -15.03 -24.06 -6.76
N SER A 379 -14.42 -24.97 -7.53
CA SER A 379 -14.66 -25.08 -8.97
C SER A 379 -15.84 -26.03 -9.22
N PHE A 380 -16.62 -25.75 -10.27
CA PHE A 380 -17.77 -26.57 -10.69
C PHE A 380 -17.83 -26.67 -12.22
N GLY A 381 -18.53 -27.68 -12.73
CA GLY A 381 -18.60 -28.00 -14.14
C GLY A 381 -17.57 -29.05 -14.58
N GLN A 382 -17.72 -29.55 -15.80
CA GLN A 382 -16.84 -30.61 -16.31
C GLN A 382 -15.41 -30.08 -16.49
N GLN A 383 -14.48 -30.60 -15.70
CA GLN A 383 -13.06 -30.61 -16.03
C GLN A 383 -12.86 -31.69 -17.11
N GLN A 384 -12.54 -31.27 -18.32
CA GLN A 384 -11.96 -32.24 -19.25
C GLN A 384 -10.59 -32.64 -18.66
N GLN A 385 -10.51 -33.85 -18.15
CA GLN A 385 -9.22 -34.52 -17.95
C GLN A 385 -8.49 -34.50 -19.30
N PRO A 386 -7.20 -34.20 -19.34
CA PRO A 386 -6.42 -34.37 -20.55
C PRO A 386 -6.57 -35.84 -20.98
N GLN A 387 -7.25 -36.05 -22.09
CA GLN A 387 -7.22 -37.37 -22.72
C GLN A 387 -5.77 -37.67 -23.04
N ALA A 388 -5.21 -38.65 -22.34
CA ALA A 388 -3.99 -39.28 -22.76
C ALA A 388 -4.28 -39.80 -24.18
N GLN A 389 -3.74 -39.14 -25.20
CA GLN A 389 -3.79 -39.63 -26.56
C GLN A 389 -3.10 -41.00 -26.57
N GLY A 390 -3.93 -42.05 -26.55
CA GLY A 390 -3.50 -43.39 -26.77
C GLY A 390 -2.85 -43.49 -28.16
N ARG A 391 -1.54 -43.55 -28.19
CA ARG A 391 -0.83 -44.07 -29.34
C ARG A 391 -1.10 -45.57 -29.39
N SER A 392 -2.11 -45.92 -30.15
CA SER A 392 -2.30 -47.29 -30.62
C SER A 392 -1.18 -47.68 -31.57
N GLY A 393 -0.55 -48.80 -31.29
CA GLY A 393 0.01 -49.69 -32.30
C GLY A 393 1.48 -49.49 -32.65
N GLU A 394 2.32 -50.32 -32.12
CA GLU A 394 2.98 -51.41 -32.87
C GLU A 394 3.99 -52.14 -31.95
N ARG A 395 3.72 -53.40 -31.76
CA ARG A 395 4.66 -54.31 -31.13
C ARG A 395 5.86 -54.54 -32.06
N ARG A 396 7.07 -54.34 -31.55
CA ARG A 396 8.28 -54.99 -32.06
C ARG A 396 9.11 -55.56 -30.91
N PRO A 397 9.82 -56.66 -31.13
CA PRO A 397 10.22 -57.57 -30.05
C PRO A 397 11.57 -57.23 -29.41
N GLN A 398 11.74 -57.81 -28.24
CA GLN A 398 12.87 -57.92 -27.35
C GLN A 398 14.29 -57.77 -27.96
N GLY A 399 15.11 -56.97 -27.30
CA GLY A 399 16.56 -57.01 -27.29
C GLY A 399 17.07 -56.59 -25.92
N GLU A 400 17.80 -57.48 -25.28
CA GLU A 400 18.39 -57.40 -23.95
C GLU A 400 19.44 -56.28 -23.83
N GLY A 401 19.51 -55.67 -22.64
CA GLY A 401 20.79 -55.20 -22.12
C GLY A 401 20.89 -53.76 -21.69
N ALA A 402 21.27 -53.63 -20.45
CA ALA A 402 21.93 -52.52 -19.78
C ALA A 402 21.06 -51.53 -18.99
N GLY A 403 21.33 -51.51 -17.70
CA GLY A 403 20.69 -50.81 -16.62
C GLY A 403 20.61 -49.28 -16.73
N ARG A 404 19.47 -48.80 -16.35
CA ARG A 404 19.22 -47.40 -16.05
C ARG A 404 19.03 -47.25 -14.54
N PRO A 405 19.62 -46.22 -13.93
CA PRO A 405 19.34 -45.92 -12.53
C PRO A 405 17.91 -45.39 -12.35
N PRO A 406 17.30 -45.55 -11.18
CA PRO A 406 15.90 -45.24 -10.94
C PRO A 406 15.65 -43.74 -10.98
N ARG A 407 14.63 -43.41 -11.75
CA ARG A 407 14.05 -42.05 -11.84
C ARG A 407 13.22 -41.83 -10.59
N ALA A 408 13.60 -40.90 -9.77
CA ALA A 408 12.76 -40.40 -8.67
C ALA A 408 11.51 -39.75 -9.26
N GLU A 409 10.36 -40.36 -9.02
CA GLU A 409 9.06 -39.74 -9.21
C GLU A 409 8.71 -38.94 -7.99
N GLY A 410 8.06 -37.79 -8.27
CA GLY A 410 7.11 -37.20 -7.37
C GLY A 410 7.64 -36.14 -6.44
N GLY A 411 7.16 -35.01 -6.61
CA GLY A 411 7.25 -33.91 -5.66
C GLY A 411 6.42 -32.75 -6.14
N GLU A 412 5.12 -32.83 -5.93
CA GLU A 412 4.21 -31.73 -6.08
C GLU A 412 4.57 -30.55 -5.17
N SER A 413 4.55 -29.37 -5.77
CA SER A 413 4.12 -28.08 -5.20
C SER A 413 4.50 -27.79 -3.75
N GLY A 414 5.76 -27.52 -3.53
CA GLY A 414 6.17 -26.61 -2.47
C GLY A 414 5.95 -25.17 -2.98
N ALA A 415 5.09 -24.41 -2.32
CA ALA A 415 5.07 -22.96 -2.49
C ALA A 415 6.48 -22.44 -2.26
N PRO A 416 7.01 -21.53 -3.11
CA PRO A 416 8.33 -20.99 -2.88
C PRO A 416 8.33 -20.31 -1.51
N PRO A 417 9.39 -20.50 -0.71
CA PRO A 417 9.55 -19.71 0.49
C PRO A 417 9.52 -18.25 0.04
N GLN A 418 8.69 -17.44 0.68
CA GLN A 418 8.74 -15.99 0.54
C GLN A 418 10.14 -15.59 1.00
N GLY A 419 11.04 -15.42 0.06
CA GLY A 419 12.30 -14.75 0.26
C GLY A 419 11.99 -13.41 0.90
N GLY A 420 12.72 -13.09 1.95
CA GLY A 420 12.59 -11.82 2.64
C GLY A 420 12.52 -10.71 1.59
N GLU A 421 11.49 -9.91 1.70
CA GLU A 421 11.40 -8.67 0.96
C GLU A 421 12.63 -7.85 1.33
N GLY A 422 13.65 -7.95 0.48
CA GLY A 422 14.62 -6.88 0.42
C GLY A 422 13.78 -5.62 0.24
N ARG A 423 13.82 -4.71 1.21
CA ARG A 423 13.30 -3.38 1.02
C ARG A 423 13.80 -2.93 -0.34
N ARG A 424 12.92 -2.89 -1.31
CA ARG A 424 13.14 -1.97 -2.40
C ARG A 424 13.27 -0.64 -1.68
N ALA A 425 14.43 -0.02 -1.81
CA ALA A 425 14.52 1.42 -1.76
C ALA A 425 13.62 1.89 -2.92
N GLY A 426 12.31 1.82 -2.70
CA GLY A 426 11.35 2.56 -3.43
C GLY A 426 11.71 3.97 -3.07
N GLY A 427 12.24 4.72 -4.03
CA GLY A 427 12.28 6.14 -3.87
C GLY A 427 10.90 6.52 -3.35
N ASP A 428 10.85 7.16 -2.18
CA ASP A 428 9.74 7.99 -1.82
C ASP A 428 9.67 9.04 -2.94
N GLY A 429 9.07 8.63 -4.06
CA GLY A 429 8.53 9.60 -4.98
C GLY A 429 7.61 10.38 -4.10
N ALA A 430 8.01 11.60 -3.74
CA ALA A 430 7.11 12.57 -3.20
C ALA A 430 5.92 12.52 -4.16
N ARG A 431 4.85 11.81 -3.77
CA ARG A 431 3.56 12.11 -4.35
C ARG A 431 3.48 13.60 -4.18
N PRO A 432 3.31 14.37 -5.26
CA PRO A 432 2.99 15.75 -5.07
C PRO A 432 1.91 15.74 -4.00
N VAL A 433 2.08 16.57 -3.00
CA VAL A 433 1.00 16.92 -2.08
C VAL A 433 0.00 17.62 -2.98
N GLY A 434 -0.69 16.83 -3.79
CA GLY A 434 -1.86 17.25 -4.52
C GLY A 434 -2.86 17.53 -3.43
N ASP A 435 -3.31 18.73 -3.41
CA ASP A 435 -4.38 19.28 -2.63
C ASP A 435 -5.21 18.25 -1.89
N ALA A 436 -4.73 17.85 -0.74
CA ALA A 436 -5.64 17.49 0.30
C ALA A 436 -6.10 18.82 0.91
N ALA A 437 -7.15 19.42 0.34
CA ALA A 437 -8.17 19.87 1.25
C ALA A 437 -8.30 18.76 2.29
N PRO A 438 -8.29 19.03 3.60
CA PRO A 438 -8.39 17.98 4.58
C PRO A 438 -9.63 17.19 4.24
N SER A 439 -9.46 16.08 3.52
CA SER A 439 -10.51 15.10 3.36
C SER A 439 -10.67 14.55 4.76
N ALA A 440 -11.60 15.13 5.49
CA ALA A 440 -12.07 14.59 6.73
C ALA A 440 -12.53 13.17 6.42
N GLY A 441 -11.68 12.18 6.64
CA GLY A 441 -12.08 10.81 6.38
C GLY A 441 -11.02 9.85 5.83
N ALA A 442 -9.93 10.34 5.24
CA ALA A 442 -8.79 9.47 5.02
C ALA A 442 -8.04 9.36 6.35
N GLY A 443 -8.37 8.37 7.16
CA GLY A 443 -7.54 7.98 8.28
C GLY A 443 -6.10 7.91 7.79
N ALA A 444 -5.21 8.69 8.38
CA ALA A 444 -3.79 8.63 8.11
C ALA A 444 -3.40 7.15 8.17
N ARG A 445 -3.10 6.58 7.02
CA ARG A 445 -2.37 5.32 7.00
C ARG A 445 -1.02 5.68 7.56
N GLY A 446 -0.84 5.42 8.84
CA GLY A 446 0.45 5.38 9.45
C GLY A 446 1.38 4.51 8.61
N PRO A 447 2.69 4.73 8.63
CA PRO A 447 3.65 3.96 7.87
C PRO A 447 3.41 2.48 8.13
N GLY A 448 3.09 1.76 7.07
CA GLY A 448 2.48 0.45 7.11
C GLY A 448 3.18 -0.51 8.05
N GLY A 449 2.43 -1.01 9.00
CA GLY A 449 2.72 -2.31 9.57
C GLY A 449 2.66 -3.35 8.44
N PRO A 450 3.49 -4.40 8.48
CA PRO A 450 3.36 -5.51 7.55
C PRO A 450 2.13 -6.34 7.92
N GLY A 451 0.95 -5.79 7.70
CA GLY A 451 -0.25 -6.55 7.60
C GLY A 451 -0.22 -7.20 6.23
N GLY A 452 0.11 -8.49 6.17
CA GLY A 452 -0.12 -9.32 5.01
C GLY A 452 -1.62 -9.33 4.69
N GLY A 453 -2.13 -8.21 4.23
CA GLY A 453 -3.44 -8.09 3.65
C GLY A 453 -3.35 -8.58 2.21
N LEU A 454 -4.05 -9.66 1.90
CA LEU A 454 -4.47 -10.04 0.56
C LEU A 454 -5.39 -8.97 -0.08
N GLY A 455 -5.32 -7.73 0.38
CA GLY A 455 -6.05 -6.58 -0.11
C GLY A 455 -5.10 -5.55 -0.69
N GLY A 456 -4.79 -5.63 -1.95
CA GLY A 456 -3.95 -4.65 -2.65
C GLY A 456 -3.27 -5.22 -3.88
N ARG A 457 -3.84 -6.25 -4.49
CA ARG A 457 -3.56 -6.51 -5.89
C ARG A 457 -4.45 -5.57 -6.69
N GLY A 458 -3.86 -4.48 -7.16
CA GLY A 458 -4.44 -3.67 -8.20
C GLY A 458 -4.88 -4.51 -9.41
N PRO A 459 -5.54 -3.94 -10.42
CA PRO A 459 -6.22 -4.65 -11.51
C PRO A 459 -5.40 -5.70 -12.26
N GLY A 460 -4.08 -5.80 -12.03
CA GLY A 460 -3.17 -6.74 -12.68
C GLY A 460 -3.08 -8.16 -12.08
N GLY A 461 -3.60 -8.39 -10.86
CA GLY A 461 -3.47 -9.70 -10.19
C GLY A 461 -4.30 -10.83 -10.79
N PHE A 462 -5.40 -10.51 -11.44
CA PHE A 462 -6.27 -11.50 -12.11
C PHE A 462 -5.73 -11.95 -13.47
N GLY A 463 -4.93 -11.14 -14.14
CA GLY A 463 -4.37 -11.49 -15.45
C GLY A 463 -3.40 -12.69 -15.40
N ARG A 464 -2.69 -12.88 -14.29
CA ARG A 464 -1.78 -14.03 -14.13
C ARG A 464 -2.48 -15.35 -13.77
N MET A 465 -3.68 -15.30 -13.18
CA MET A 465 -4.48 -16.52 -12.93
C MET A 465 -5.30 -16.97 -14.15
N MET A 466 -5.47 -16.11 -15.16
CA MET A 466 -6.15 -16.45 -16.42
C MET A 466 -5.20 -16.96 -17.51
N GLY A 467 -3.90 -16.92 -17.33
CA GLY A 467 -2.88 -17.33 -18.30
C GLY A 467 -2.57 -18.81 -18.35
N GLY A 468 -3.48 -19.69 -17.97
CA GLY A 468 -3.27 -21.13 -18.03
C GLY A 468 -4.55 -21.87 -18.40
N GLN A 469 -4.57 -22.44 -19.59
CA GLN A 469 -5.52 -23.40 -20.14
C GLN A 469 -7.02 -23.04 -20.06
N GLN A 470 -7.73 -23.18 -21.17
CA GLN A 470 -9.18 -23.11 -21.31
C GLN A 470 -9.88 -24.05 -20.29
N GLN A 471 -10.15 -23.55 -19.10
CA GLN A 471 -11.00 -24.26 -18.14
C GLN A 471 -12.46 -24.05 -18.52
N GLN A 472 -13.10 -25.08 -19.05
CA GLN A 472 -14.52 -25.08 -19.41
C GLN A 472 -15.47 -25.13 -18.19
N GLY A 473 -14.99 -24.93 -16.98
CA GLY A 473 -15.78 -24.94 -15.75
C GLY A 473 -16.03 -23.55 -15.17
N GLY A 474 -16.89 -23.52 -14.16
CA GLY A 474 -17.11 -22.33 -13.33
C GLY A 474 -16.29 -22.39 -12.04
N ARG A 475 -16.09 -21.24 -11.42
CA ARG A 475 -15.46 -21.10 -10.10
C ARG A 475 -16.21 -20.04 -9.30
N TRP A 476 -16.45 -20.32 -8.05
CA TRP A 476 -16.87 -19.31 -7.09
C TRP A 476 -15.93 -19.28 -5.89
N GLN A 477 -15.84 -18.12 -5.29
CA GLN A 477 -15.01 -17.90 -4.10
C GLN A 477 -15.67 -16.86 -3.21
N MET A 478 -15.46 -16.99 -1.91
CA MET A 478 -15.90 -16.05 -0.91
C MET A 478 -14.88 -16.00 0.23
N SER A 479 -14.63 -14.82 0.75
CA SER A 479 -13.82 -14.61 1.95
C SER A 479 -14.51 -13.64 2.87
N LEU A 480 -14.47 -13.92 4.16
CA LEU A 480 -14.95 -13.03 5.22
C LEU A 480 -13.87 -12.90 6.27
N TYR A 481 -13.52 -11.66 6.60
CA TYR A 481 -12.55 -11.35 7.63
C TYR A 481 -13.11 -10.33 8.60
N HIS A 482 -12.86 -10.54 9.88
CA HIS A 482 -13.13 -9.59 10.94
C HIS A 482 -11.82 -9.24 11.64
N THR A 483 -11.50 -7.95 11.67
CA THR A 483 -10.37 -7.40 12.41
C THR A 483 -10.88 -6.67 13.63
N VAL A 484 -10.31 -6.99 14.80
CA VAL A 484 -10.61 -6.31 16.07
C VAL A 484 -9.32 -5.70 16.58
N LYS A 485 -9.29 -4.37 16.72
CA LYS A 485 -8.21 -3.67 17.38
C LYS A 485 -8.35 -3.83 18.89
N LEU A 486 -7.31 -4.33 19.55
CA LEU A 486 -7.26 -4.52 20.99
C LEU A 486 -6.66 -3.30 21.70
N THR A 487 -5.60 -2.74 21.12
CA THR A 487 -4.94 -1.52 21.58
C THR A 487 -4.57 -0.65 20.38
N ASP A 488 -4.66 0.68 20.55
CA ASP A 488 -4.20 1.66 19.57
C ASP A 488 -3.86 2.93 20.36
N LYS A 489 -2.59 3.06 20.79
CA LYS A 489 -2.14 4.09 21.74
C LYS A 489 -0.91 4.81 21.23
N VAL A 490 -0.83 6.10 21.51
CA VAL A 490 0.28 6.97 21.11
C VAL A 490 0.74 7.81 22.30
N LEU A 491 2.03 7.79 22.60
CA LEU A 491 2.70 8.75 23.46
C LEU A 491 3.47 9.71 22.56
N ILE A 492 3.10 10.99 22.58
CA ILE A 492 3.69 12.01 21.71
C ILE A 492 5.05 12.44 22.25
N GLY A 493 5.17 12.66 23.55
CA GLY A 493 6.41 13.12 24.18
C GLY A 493 6.36 13.07 25.71
N PRO A 494 7.49 13.34 26.37
CA PRO A 494 7.57 13.39 27.83
C PRO A 494 6.62 14.45 28.40
N GLY A 495 5.86 14.09 29.45
CA GLY A 495 4.93 14.99 30.12
C GLY A 495 3.59 15.17 29.42
N VAL A 496 3.37 14.57 28.26
CA VAL A 496 2.09 14.54 27.56
C VAL A 496 1.34 13.25 27.90
N PRO A 497 0.02 13.28 28.19
CA PRO A 497 -0.76 12.08 28.40
C PRO A 497 -0.67 11.11 27.22
N GLU A 498 -0.67 9.79 27.48
CA GLU A 498 -0.78 8.79 26.43
C GLU A 498 -2.16 8.84 25.80
N LEU A 499 -2.21 9.06 24.51
CA LEU A 499 -3.44 9.11 23.71
C LEU A 499 -3.96 7.69 23.48
N ASP A 500 -5.21 7.41 23.86
CA ASP A 500 -5.90 6.14 23.53
C ASP A 500 -6.86 6.38 22.35
N LEU A 501 -6.42 6.00 21.16
CA LEU A 501 -7.14 6.26 19.90
C LEU A 501 -8.46 5.46 19.79
N LEU A 502 -8.63 4.39 20.58
CA LEU A 502 -9.87 3.62 20.64
C LEU A 502 -10.90 4.23 21.60
N ASN A 503 -10.46 5.14 22.48
CA ASN A 503 -11.29 5.69 23.55
C ASN A 503 -11.42 7.22 23.51
N GLY A 504 -11.31 7.82 22.33
CA GLY A 504 -11.63 9.24 22.10
C GLY A 504 -10.46 10.12 21.81
N SER A 505 -9.21 9.69 21.95
CA SER A 505 -8.06 10.43 21.41
C SER A 505 -7.95 10.20 19.90
N ALA A 506 -7.32 11.13 19.18
CA ALA A 506 -7.08 11.02 17.75
C ALA A 506 -5.77 11.69 17.35
N THR A 507 -5.11 11.11 16.34
CA THR A 507 -3.94 11.70 15.67
C THR A 507 -4.26 12.12 14.24
N GLY A 508 -5.35 11.66 13.68
CA GLY A 508 -5.88 12.00 12.36
C GLY A 508 -7.28 12.58 12.44
N SER A 509 -7.87 12.90 11.31
CA SER A 509 -9.17 13.59 11.17
C SER A 509 -10.38 12.86 11.79
N GLY A 510 -10.22 11.58 12.19
CA GLY A 510 -11.24 10.78 12.86
C GLY A 510 -10.62 9.88 13.93
N GLY A 511 -11.44 9.39 14.88
CA GLY A 511 -11.03 8.39 15.86
C GLY A 511 -10.70 7.05 15.20
N SER A 512 -10.11 6.13 15.96
CA SER A 512 -9.79 4.80 15.48
C SER A 512 -10.98 3.85 15.64
N ASN A 513 -11.40 3.19 14.56
CA ASN A 513 -12.45 2.16 14.63
C ASN A 513 -11.92 0.88 15.27
N ARG A 514 -12.75 0.28 16.14
CA ARG A 514 -12.40 -0.97 16.82
C ARG A 514 -12.62 -2.19 15.93
N HIS A 515 -13.68 -2.19 15.12
CA HIS A 515 -14.09 -3.33 14.31
C HIS A 515 -14.05 -2.98 12.83
N LEU A 516 -13.45 -3.88 12.04
CA LEU A 516 -13.44 -3.86 10.58
C LEU A 516 -13.89 -5.23 10.09
N VAL A 517 -14.96 -5.28 9.28
CA VAL A 517 -15.41 -6.51 8.61
C VAL A 517 -15.25 -6.35 7.10
N GLU A 518 -14.63 -7.32 6.48
CA GLU A 518 -14.36 -7.35 5.03
C GLU A 518 -14.96 -8.63 4.44
N LEU A 519 -15.82 -8.49 3.46
CA LEU A 519 -16.40 -9.56 2.68
C LEU A 519 -16.02 -9.39 1.23
N ASP A 520 -15.39 -10.37 0.63
CA ASP A 520 -15.11 -10.44 -0.81
C ASP A 520 -15.68 -11.71 -1.39
N GLY A 521 -16.23 -11.62 -2.60
CA GLY A 521 -16.73 -12.77 -3.29
C GLY A 521 -16.74 -12.61 -4.80
N GLY A 522 -16.89 -13.73 -5.49
CA GLY A 522 -17.00 -13.71 -6.93
C GLY A 522 -17.40 -15.04 -7.53
N LEU A 523 -18.06 -14.94 -8.66
CA LEU A 523 -18.47 -16.07 -9.49
C LEU A 523 -17.95 -15.83 -10.90
N PHE A 524 -17.37 -16.86 -11.47
CA PHE A 524 -16.92 -16.86 -12.85
C PHE A 524 -17.44 -18.11 -13.57
N TYR A 525 -18.03 -17.92 -14.76
CA TYR A 525 -18.51 -19.02 -15.56
C TYR A 525 -18.50 -18.66 -17.05
N ARG A 526 -17.80 -19.43 -17.87
CA ARG A 526 -17.78 -19.33 -19.34
C ARG A 526 -17.58 -17.92 -19.89
N GLY A 527 -16.60 -17.20 -19.33
CA GLY A 527 -16.26 -15.84 -19.79
C GLY A 527 -17.07 -14.73 -19.12
N LEU A 528 -18.16 -15.04 -18.43
CA LEU A 528 -18.89 -14.10 -17.60
C LEU A 528 -18.42 -14.19 -16.15
N GLY A 529 -18.32 -13.06 -15.49
CA GLY A 529 -18.00 -13.05 -14.08
C GLY A 529 -18.61 -11.87 -13.34
N THR A 530 -18.81 -12.09 -12.06
CA THR A 530 -19.15 -11.04 -11.12
C THR A 530 -18.20 -11.11 -9.91
N ARG A 531 -17.85 -9.96 -9.39
CA ARG A 531 -17.13 -9.83 -8.13
C ARG A 531 -17.85 -8.80 -7.27
N PHE A 532 -17.99 -9.08 -6.01
CA PHE A 532 -18.50 -8.13 -5.03
C PHE A 532 -17.54 -8.03 -3.85
N SER A 533 -17.52 -6.86 -3.22
CA SER A 533 -16.84 -6.65 -1.95
C SER A 533 -17.71 -5.76 -1.06
N ALA A 534 -17.72 -6.08 0.22
CA ALA A 534 -18.35 -5.25 1.24
C ALA A 534 -17.35 -4.96 2.35
N LYS A 535 -17.40 -3.76 2.87
CA LYS A 535 -16.56 -3.31 3.97
C LYS A 535 -17.44 -2.62 5.02
N TYR A 536 -17.32 -3.04 6.26
CA TYR A 536 -17.94 -2.39 7.41
C TYR A 536 -16.86 -1.90 8.37
N ASP A 537 -16.88 -0.60 8.66
CA ASP A 537 -16.06 0.07 9.65
C ASP A 537 -16.97 0.53 10.80
N SER A 538 -16.72 0.07 12.02
CA SER A 538 -17.45 0.56 13.18
C SER A 538 -17.22 2.05 13.41
N GLY A 539 -18.14 2.68 14.10
CA GLY A 539 -18.01 4.07 14.52
C GLY A 539 -16.82 4.30 15.44
N SER A 540 -16.47 5.56 15.57
CA SER A 540 -15.41 6.04 16.46
C SER A 540 -15.81 7.37 17.10
N ARG A 541 -14.99 7.87 18.01
CA ARG A 541 -15.21 9.13 18.71
C ARG A 541 -13.90 9.90 18.81
N VAL A 542 -13.97 11.22 18.75
CA VAL A 542 -12.86 12.13 19.08
C VAL A 542 -13.32 13.06 20.19
N THR A 543 -12.62 13.05 21.31
CA THR A 543 -12.92 13.92 22.45
C THR A 543 -12.44 15.34 22.14
N GLY A 544 -13.36 16.29 22.20
CA GLY A 544 -13.17 17.67 21.73
C GLY A 544 -13.01 18.72 22.82
N GLY A 545 -12.70 18.33 24.07
CA GLY A 545 -12.56 19.30 25.16
C GLY A 545 -13.85 20.08 25.45
N SER A 546 -13.76 21.40 25.61
CA SER A 546 -14.90 22.27 25.98
C SER A 546 -15.99 22.38 24.90
N ALA A 547 -15.62 22.19 23.63
CA ALA A 547 -16.57 22.22 22.50
C ALA A 547 -17.34 20.92 22.29
N GLY A 548 -17.00 19.86 23.03
CA GLY A 548 -17.65 18.56 23.00
C GLY A 548 -17.01 17.58 22.00
N ASP A 549 -17.57 16.39 22.01
CA ASP A 549 -17.03 15.25 21.23
C ASP A 549 -17.57 15.25 19.81
N LEU A 550 -16.74 14.78 18.88
CA LEU A 550 -17.19 14.37 17.55
C LEU A 550 -17.46 12.86 17.53
N LYS A 551 -18.64 12.48 17.06
CA LYS A 551 -19.07 11.09 16.87
C LYS A 551 -19.05 10.76 15.38
N PHE A 552 -18.28 9.75 15.02
CA PHE A 552 -18.19 9.20 13.66
C PHE A 552 -19.08 7.94 13.61
N GLY A 553 -20.12 7.96 12.81
CA GLY A 553 -21.02 6.83 12.64
C GLY A 553 -20.33 5.64 11.96
N ASP A 554 -21.00 4.50 11.99
CA ASP A 554 -20.59 3.32 11.23
C ASP A 554 -20.64 3.59 9.74
N LEU A 555 -19.82 2.88 8.97
CA LEU A 555 -19.85 2.97 7.51
C LEU A 555 -19.81 1.56 6.91
N ALA A 556 -20.82 1.23 6.12
CA ALA A 556 -20.85 0.01 5.32
C ALA A 556 -20.90 0.36 3.84
N THR A 557 -19.87 -0.03 3.09
CA THR A 557 -19.79 0.16 1.64
C THR A 557 -19.90 -1.19 0.92
N PHE A 558 -20.56 -1.19 -0.24
CA PHE A 558 -20.70 -2.38 -1.08
C PHE A 558 -20.33 -2.02 -2.52
N ASN A 559 -19.40 -2.79 -3.08
CA ASN A 559 -18.93 -2.64 -4.46
C ASN A 559 -19.29 -3.89 -5.26
N ILE A 560 -19.63 -3.70 -6.54
CA ILE A 560 -19.90 -4.81 -7.44
C ILE A 560 -19.23 -4.56 -8.79
N ARG A 561 -18.71 -5.61 -9.39
CA ARG A 561 -18.07 -5.60 -10.70
C ARG A 561 -18.60 -6.74 -11.55
N PHE A 562 -19.01 -6.42 -12.76
CA PHE A 562 -19.36 -7.39 -13.78
C PHE A 562 -18.30 -7.33 -14.87
N PHE A 563 -17.94 -8.49 -15.40
CA PHE A 563 -16.99 -8.56 -16.51
C PHE A 563 -17.38 -9.67 -17.49
N ALA A 564 -17.10 -9.41 -18.75
CA ALA A 564 -17.28 -10.33 -19.87
C ALA A 564 -15.97 -10.44 -20.65
N ASP A 565 -15.43 -11.65 -20.76
CA ASP A 565 -14.28 -11.98 -21.62
C ASP A 565 -14.83 -12.68 -22.87
N PHE A 566 -14.96 -11.94 -23.96
CA PHE A 566 -15.54 -12.45 -25.20
C PHE A 566 -14.67 -13.50 -25.87
N ASN A 567 -13.36 -13.62 -25.52
CA ASN A 567 -12.53 -14.71 -26.01
C ASN A 567 -12.99 -16.09 -25.53
N GLN A 568 -13.71 -16.12 -24.41
CA GLN A 568 -14.28 -17.35 -23.84
C GLN A 568 -15.73 -17.59 -24.27
N MET A 569 -16.25 -16.77 -25.20
CA MET A 569 -17.62 -16.83 -25.71
C MET A 569 -17.66 -17.01 -27.24
N PRO A 570 -17.25 -18.19 -27.78
CA PRO A 570 -17.13 -18.38 -29.23
C PRO A 570 -18.42 -18.10 -29.98
N LYS A 571 -19.58 -18.50 -29.44
CA LYS A 571 -20.90 -18.24 -30.07
C LYS A 571 -21.20 -16.76 -30.20
N VAL A 572 -20.72 -15.90 -29.29
CA VAL A 572 -20.91 -14.44 -29.35
C VAL A 572 -19.95 -13.85 -30.38
N THR A 573 -18.69 -14.29 -30.39
CA THR A 573 -17.66 -13.77 -31.29
C THR A 573 -17.82 -14.26 -32.72
N GLU A 574 -18.49 -15.38 -32.96
CA GLU A 574 -18.94 -15.83 -34.32
C GLU A 574 -19.99 -14.88 -34.90
N ASN A 575 -20.96 -14.47 -34.07
CA ASN A 575 -22.03 -13.55 -34.52
C ASN A 575 -21.58 -12.08 -34.52
N MET A 576 -20.61 -11.72 -33.68
CA MET A 576 -20.08 -10.36 -33.52
C MET A 576 -18.55 -10.37 -33.55
N PRO A 577 -17.91 -10.51 -34.74
CA PRO A 577 -16.47 -10.68 -34.86
C PRO A 577 -15.64 -9.54 -34.27
N PHE A 578 -16.18 -8.32 -34.21
CA PHE A 578 -15.49 -7.18 -33.61
C PHE A 578 -15.24 -7.33 -32.11
N LEU A 579 -15.98 -8.19 -31.40
CA LEU A 579 -15.79 -8.48 -29.98
C LEU A 579 -14.65 -9.50 -29.73
N LYS A 580 -14.13 -10.18 -30.77
CA LYS A 580 -12.99 -11.07 -30.62
C LYS A 580 -11.78 -10.29 -30.08
N GLY A 581 -11.10 -10.79 -29.05
CA GLY A 581 -10.03 -10.09 -28.37
C GLY A 581 -10.51 -9.03 -27.36
N SER A 582 -11.82 -8.85 -27.20
CA SER A 582 -12.38 -7.81 -26.32
C SER A 582 -12.74 -8.34 -24.93
N ARG A 583 -12.62 -7.43 -23.95
CA ARG A 583 -13.12 -7.59 -22.58
C ARG A 583 -13.89 -6.35 -22.18
N LEU A 584 -15.02 -6.54 -21.53
CA LEU A 584 -15.85 -5.46 -20.99
C LEU A 584 -15.90 -5.61 -19.46
N ARG A 585 -15.79 -4.49 -18.74
CA ARG A 585 -15.93 -4.44 -17.28
C ARG A 585 -16.85 -3.27 -16.91
N LEU A 586 -17.84 -3.55 -16.09
CA LEU A 586 -18.68 -2.55 -15.42
C LEU A 586 -18.39 -2.65 -13.92
N SER A 587 -17.90 -1.57 -13.31
CA SER A 587 -17.66 -1.46 -11.86
C SER A 587 -18.62 -0.43 -11.29
N ILE A 588 -19.21 -0.74 -10.15
CA ILE A 588 -20.02 0.18 -9.35
C ILE A 588 -19.44 0.12 -7.94
N ASP A 589 -18.71 1.16 -7.57
CA ASP A 589 -18.19 1.32 -6.23
C ASP A 589 -19.18 2.12 -5.38
N ASN A 590 -19.28 1.77 -4.09
CA ASN A 590 -20.27 2.32 -3.17
C ASN A 590 -21.71 2.28 -3.71
N LEU A 591 -22.18 1.09 -4.10
CA LEU A 591 -23.46 0.85 -4.78
C LEU A 591 -24.65 1.55 -4.09
N PHE A 592 -24.65 1.61 -2.76
CA PHE A 592 -25.73 2.17 -1.95
C PHE A 592 -25.53 3.66 -1.61
N ASP A 593 -24.47 4.28 -2.13
CA ASP A 593 -24.11 5.67 -1.84
C ASP A 593 -23.98 5.94 -0.32
N ALA A 594 -23.39 4.99 0.38
CA ALA A 594 -23.23 5.05 1.82
C ALA A 594 -22.20 6.11 2.20
N GLN A 595 -22.53 6.99 3.13
CA GLN A 595 -21.66 8.06 3.59
C GLN A 595 -21.56 8.05 5.11
N ARG A 596 -20.37 8.38 5.64
CA ARG A 596 -20.16 8.45 7.08
C ARG A 596 -20.78 9.73 7.64
N LYS A 597 -21.70 9.58 8.59
CA LYS A 597 -22.25 10.70 9.33
C LYS A 597 -21.32 11.05 10.48
N VAL A 598 -20.96 12.32 10.61
CA VAL A 598 -20.20 12.86 11.73
C VAL A 598 -21.03 13.93 12.42
N THR A 599 -21.13 13.87 13.74
CA THR A 599 -21.90 14.85 14.52
C THR A 599 -21.11 15.31 15.73
N ASP A 600 -21.31 16.58 16.10
CA ASP A 600 -20.84 17.12 17.37
C ASP A 600 -21.73 16.67 18.55
N ALA A 601 -21.46 17.19 19.75
CA ALA A 601 -22.22 16.90 20.96
C ALA A 601 -23.70 17.32 20.87
N ASN A 602 -24.04 18.29 20.01
CA ASN A 602 -25.39 18.80 19.79
C ASN A 602 -26.12 18.08 18.66
N GLY A 603 -25.48 17.10 18.03
CA GLY A 603 -26.01 16.37 16.87
C GLY A 603 -25.87 17.13 15.54
N ILE A 604 -25.16 18.26 15.52
CA ILE A 604 -24.90 19.07 14.33
C ILE A 604 -23.71 18.47 13.57
N VAL A 605 -23.76 18.48 12.24
CA VAL A 605 -22.64 18.08 11.38
C VAL A 605 -21.74 19.30 11.17
N PRO A 606 -20.49 19.29 11.66
CA PRO A 606 -19.57 20.40 11.37
C PRO A 606 -19.23 20.46 9.88
N LEU A 607 -18.99 21.68 9.37
CA LEU A 607 -18.81 21.92 7.92
C LEU A 607 -17.73 21.00 7.30
N ASN A 608 -16.58 20.86 7.96
CA ASN A 608 -15.48 19.98 7.49
C ASN A 608 -15.81 18.49 7.43
N TYR A 609 -16.91 18.10 8.07
CA TYR A 609 -17.35 16.70 8.15
C TYR A 609 -18.66 16.44 7.40
N TYR A 610 -19.10 17.39 6.57
CA TYR A 610 -20.20 17.14 5.64
C TYR A 610 -19.84 15.99 4.71
N PRO A 611 -20.82 15.12 4.39
CA PRO A 611 -20.58 13.95 3.56
C PRO A 611 -19.87 14.27 2.23
N GLY A 612 -20.26 15.35 1.55
CA GLY A 612 -19.64 15.80 0.31
C GLY A 612 -18.17 16.22 0.42
N TYR A 613 -17.69 16.59 1.64
CA TYR A 613 -16.26 16.83 1.88
C TYR A 613 -15.50 15.53 2.19
N ILE A 614 -16.11 14.62 2.95
CA ILE A 614 -15.46 13.37 3.37
C ILE A 614 -15.34 12.41 2.18
N ASP A 615 -16.41 12.29 1.38
CA ASP A 615 -16.50 11.43 0.20
C ASP A 615 -17.18 12.20 -0.95
N PRO A 616 -16.40 13.01 -1.70
CA PRO A 616 -16.94 13.81 -2.79
C PRO A 616 -17.53 12.98 -3.94
N LEU A 617 -17.06 11.76 -4.14
CA LEU A 617 -17.49 10.88 -5.23
C LEU A 617 -18.79 10.14 -4.89
N GLY A 618 -18.94 9.65 -3.64
CA GLY A 618 -20.04 8.79 -3.27
C GLY A 618 -20.10 7.53 -4.14
N ARG A 619 -21.25 7.24 -4.74
CA ARG A 619 -21.38 6.15 -5.72
C ARG A 619 -20.65 6.48 -7.01
N TYR A 620 -19.73 5.58 -7.41
CA TYR A 620 -18.94 5.73 -8.64
C TYR A 620 -19.21 4.57 -9.61
N VAL A 621 -19.44 4.90 -10.87
CA VAL A 621 -19.69 3.92 -11.94
C VAL A 621 -18.61 4.04 -13.00
N GLU A 622 -17.96 2.93 -13.32
CA GLU A 622 -16.91 2.84 -14.33
C GLU A 622 -17.26 1.78 -15.37
N LEU A 623 -17.14 2.14 -16.65
CA LEU A 623 -17.22 1.20 -17.76
C LEU A 623 -15.88 1.15 -18.48
N GLU A 624 -15.28 -0.03 -18.54
CA GLU A 624 -14.00 -0.27 -19.21
C GLU A 624 -14.17 -1.25 -20.35
N TRP A 625 -13.64 -0.89 -21.50
CA TRP A 625 -13.54 -1.78 -22.66
C TRP A 625 -12.07 -1.91 -23.07
N ARG A 626 -11.58 -3.16 -23.12
CA ARG A 626 -10.23 -3.49 -23.56
C ARG A 626 -10.30 -4.33 -24.82
N LYS A 627 -9.44 -4.03 -25.79
CA LYS A 627 -9.28 -4.76 -27.03
C LYS A 627 -7.83 -5.21 -27.19
N SER A 628 -7.63 -6.51 -27.44
CA SER A 628 -6.34 -7.08 -27.83
C SER A 628 -6.40 -7.43 -29.32
N PHE A 629 -5.36 -7.04 -30.06
CA PHE A 629 -5.26 -7.24 -31.50
C PHE A 629 -4.31 -8.39 -31.82
#